data_3e555488419a984ebd8a9c62f8c30869
#
_entry.id   3e555488419a984ebd8a9c62f8c30869
#
_cell.length_a   1.000
_cell.length_b   1.000
_cell.length_c   1.000
_cell.angle_alpha   90.00
_cell.angle_beta   90.00
_cell.angle_gamma   90.00
#
_symmetry.space_group_name_H-M   'P 1'
#
loop_
_entity.id
_entity.type
_entity.pdbx_description
1 polymer ?
#
loop_
_entity_poly.entity_id
_entity_poly.type
_entity_poly.pdbx_seq_one_letter_code
_entity_poly.pdbx_strand_id
1 'polypeptide(L)'
;VRNAINESVLKQQIIFICAMHDIGKAHPVFQGRDVETNEMLRGYELNQETVSTMFRHEEYAEEMIKRTHLFGFDADKRSEMIIRQIISLHHQKEKERKKEDFMPIKSKIVERWSNIQKYIYNYIKEIFPCEKIEFPNIVFDDPEVGFVVENGILGILIASDWIASNNEAMDNKTIKDFSDVGQYLDWKQKVVTAFLFGENLTRSAFPDVR
;
A
#
# COMPACT_ATOMS: atom_id res chain seq x y z
N VAL A 1 -6.35 7.98 33.35
CA VAL A 1 -7.36 7.60 32.36
C VAL A 1 -6.64 6.90 31.24
N ARG A 2 -6.72 5.57 31.17
CA ARG A 2 -6.17 4.78 30.04
C ARG A 2 -6.97 5.21 28.82
N ASN A 3 -6.29 5.83 27.85
CA ASN A 3 -6.86 6.02 26.51
C ASN A 3 -7.02 4.61 25.90
N ALA A 4 -8.20 4.03 26.09
CA ALA A 4 -8.53 2.77 25.44
C ALA A 4 -8.44 3.03 23.92
N ILE A 5 -7.63 2.22 23.24
CA ILE A 5 -7.58 2.23 21.79
C ILE A 5 -8.99 1.89 21.30
N ASN A 6 -9.59 2.77 20.53
CA ASN A 6 -10.87 2.47 19.90
C ASN A 6 -10.59 1.45 18.78
N GLU A 7 -10.98 0.20 19.02
CA GLU A 7 -10.73 -0.91 18.10
C GLU A 7 -11.27 -0.63 16.68
N SER A 8 -12.45 -0.03 16.58
CA SER A 8 -13.06 0.30 15.29
C SER A 8 -12.23 1.34 14.52
N VAL A 9 -11.71 2.35 15.21
CA VAL A 9 -10.87 3.39 14.60
C VAL A 9 -9.54 2.78 14.17
N LEU A 10 -8.90 1.99 15.02
CA LEU A 10 -7.64 1.32 14.68
C LEU A 10 -7.81 0.40 13.47
N LYS A 11 -8.89 -0.37 13.42
CA LYS A 11 -9.21 -1.24 12.28
C LYS A 11 -9.34 -0.44 10.98
N GLN A 12 -10.05 0.69 11.00
CA GLN A 12 -10.17 1.56 9.81
C GLN A 12 -8.82 2.11 9.37
N GLN A 13 -7.99 2.54 10.31
CA GLN A 13 -6.64 3.03 10.02
C GLN A 13 -5.77 1.94 9.38
N ILE A 14 -5.77 0.71 9.92
CA ILE A 14 -5.01 -0.42 9.37
C ILE A 14 -5.49 -0.75 7.95
N ILE A 15 -6.80 -0.84 7.72
CA ILE A 15 -7.36 -1.10 6.39
C ILE A 15 -6.91 -0.04 5.40
N PHE A 16 -6.95 1.24 5.79
CA PHE A 16 -6.51 2.33 4.94
C PHE A 16 -5.01 2.28 4.63
N ILE A 17 -4.17 1.99 5.62
CA ILE A 17 -2.72 1.80 5.43
C ILE A 17 -2.46 0.65 4.44
N CYS A 18 -3.15 -0.49 4.63
CA CYS A 18 -3.04 -1.62 3.71
C CYS A 18 -3.51 -1.27 2.30
N ALA A 19 -4.58 -0.48 2.14
CA ALA A 19 -5.05 -0.06 0.82
C ALA A 19 -4.08 0.92 0.12
N MET A 20 -3.33 1.69 0.91
CA MET A 20 -2.41 2.72 0.40
C MET A 20 -0.98 2.23 0.13
N HIS A 21 -0.59 1.06 0.64
CA HIS A 21 0.82 0.63 0.64
C HIS A 21 1.48 0.62 -0.74
N ASP A 22 0.71 0.30 -1.75
CA ASP A 22 1.15 0.15 -3.13
C ASP A 22 0.96 1.42 -3.99
N ILE A 23 0.59 2.56 -3.40
CA ILE A 23 0.39 3.78 -4.17
C ILE A 23 1.63 4.22 -4.96
N GLY A 24 2.82 3.81 -4.51
CA GLY A 24 4.07 4.03 -5.22
C GLY A 24 4.17 3.32 -6.57
N LYS A 25 3.31 2.32 -6.84
CA LYS A 25 3.18 1.70 -8.16
C LYS A 25 2.57 2.65 -9.19
N ALA A 26 1.84 3.67 -8.77
CA ALA A 26 1.36 4.75 -9.63
C ALA A 26 2.50 5.73 -9.97
N HIS A 27 3.52 5.25 -10.65
CA HIS A 27 4.71 5.98 -11.04
C HIS A 27 5.14 5.58 -12.45
N PRO A 28 5.56 6.52 -13.32
CA PRO A 28 5.91 6.20 -14.72
C PRO A 28 7.02 5.16 -14.84
N VAL A 29 8.03 5.20 -13.97
CA VAL A 29 9.14 4.24 -13.99
C VAL A 29 8.67 2.83 -13.61
N PHE A 30 7.70 2.70 -12.70
CA PHE A 30 7.13 1.40 -12.34
C PHE A 30 6.24 0.86 -13.46
N GLN A 31 5.31 1.68 -13.92
CA GLN A 31 4.35 1.30 -14.96
C GLN A 31 5.02 1.04 -16.32
N GLY A 32 6.08 1.77 -16.61
CA GLY A 32 6.84 1.62 -17.87
C GLY A 32 7.68 0.33 -17.95
N ARG A 33 7.73 -0.50 -16.90
CA ARG A 33 8.42 -1.81 -16.92
C ARG A 33 7.74 -2.81 -17.82
N ASP A 34 6.42 -2.74 -17.88
CA ASP A 34 5.63 -3.52 -18.82
C ASP A 34 5.53 -2.81 -20.16
N VAL A 35 5.90 -3.51 -21.24
CA VAL A 35 5.98 -2.92 -22.59
C VAL A 35 4.60 -2.48 -23.09
N GLU A 36 3.59 -3.32 -22.89
CA GLU A 36 2.22 -3.02 -23.35
C GLU A 36 1.65 -1.84 -22.59
N THR A 37 1.84 -1.81 -21.27
CA THR A 37 1.42 -0.68 -20.43
C THR A 37 2.13 0.60 -20.85
N ASN A 38 3.44 0.56 -21.12
CA ASN A 38 4.21 1.73 -21.52
C ASN A 38 3.77 2.28 -22.88
N GLU A 39 3.46 1.40 -23.84
CA GLU A 39 2.90 1.82 -25.14
C GLU A 39 1.50 2.46 -24.99
N MET A 40 0.65 1.89 -24.15
CA MET A 40 -0.65 2.47 -23.82
C MET A 40 -0.48 3.86 -23.19
N LEU A 41 0.43 3.99 -22.22
CA LEU A 41 0.72 5.26 -21.53
C LEU A 41 1.28 6.33 -22.47
N ARG A 42 1.95 5.95 -23.58
CA ARG A 42 2.43 6.86 -24.60
C ARG A 42 1.29 7.65 -25.25
N GLY A 43 0.15 6.99 -25.50
CA GLY A 43 -1.04 7.64 -26.04
C GLY A 43 -1.60 8.77 -25.15
N TYR A 44 -1.28 8.73 -23.87
CA TYR A 44 -1.67 9.74 -22.86
C TYR A 44 -0.53 10.68 -22.47
N GLU A 45 0.63 10.57 -23.10
CA GLU A 45 1.87 11.30 -22.73
C GLU A 45 2.29 11.06 -21.26
N LEU A 46 2.07 9.85 -20.75
CA LEU A 46 2.36 9.41 -19.40
C LEU A 46 3.54 8.41 -19.33
N ASN A 47 4.05 8.00 -20.50
CA ASN A 47 5.11 7.02 -20.59
C ASN A 47 6.46 7.58 -20.17
N GLN A 48 7.36 6.67 -19.76
CA GLN A 48 8.75 6.95 -19.44
C GLN A 48 9.64 6.25 -20.50
N GLU A 49 10.56 7.00 -21.11
CA GLU A 49 11.49 6.47 -22.11
C GLU A 49 12.57 5.59 -21.47
N THR A 50 12.96 5.90 -20.23
CA THR A 50 13.98 5.16 -19.50
C THR A 50 13.34 4.39 -18.35
N VAL A 51 13.45 3.07 -18.39
CA VAL A 51 12.95 2.18 -17.35
C VAL A 51 14.11 1.79 -16.43
N SER A 52 13.96 2.04 -15.13
CA SER A 52 14.91 1.56 -14.13
C SER A 52 14.38 0.29 -13.48
N THR A 53 15.19 -0.78 -13.53
CA THR A 53 14.91 -2.03 -12.81
C THR A 53 15.14 -1.90 -11.30
N MET A 54 15.80 -0.83 -10.86
CA MET A 54 16.13 -0.58 -9.45
C MET A 54 15.08 0.29 -8.73
N PHE A 55 14.06 0.79 -9.44
CA PHE A 55 13.00 1.57 -8.82
C PHE A 55 12.20 0.70 -7.85
N ARG A 56 12.07 1.17 -6.62
CA ARG A 56 11.33 0.52 -5.54
C ARG A 56 10.09 1.34 -5.22
N HIS A 57 8.91 0.77 -5.51
CA HIS A 57 7.64 1.46 -5.32
C HIS A 57 7.32 1.71 -3.85
N GLU A 58 7.79 0.86 -2.94
CA GLU A 58 7.63 1.00 -1.50
C GLU A 58 8.39 2.21 -0.95
N GLU A 59 9.60 2.47 -1.43
CA GLU A 59 10.38 3.65 -1.06
C GLU A 59 9.76 4.93 -1.64
N TYR A 60 9.23 4.83 -2.86
CA TYR A 60 8.53 5.95 -3.47
C TYR A 60 7.20 6.24 -2.76
N ALA A 61 6.45 5.20 -2.34
CA ALA A 61 5.24 5.38 -1.53
C ALA A 61 5.56 6.08 -0.20
N GLU A 62 6.65 5.72 0.47
CA GLU A 62 7.14 6.41 1.67
C GLU A 62 7.41 7.90 1.40
N GLU A 63 8.10 8.21 0.30
CA GLU A 63 8.39 9.60 -0.07
C GLU A 63 7.13 10.38 -0.44
N MET A 64 6.16 9.74 -1.08
CA MET A 64 4.85 10.33 -1.36
C MET A 64 4.10 10.68 -0.08
N ILE A 65 4.10 9.81 0.92
CA ILE A 65 3.47 10.06 2.22
C ILE A 65 4.18 11.21 2.94
N LYS A 66 5.49 11.27 2.91
CA LYS A 66 6.30 12.37 3.48
C LYS A 66 5.96 13.73 2.86
N ARG A 67 5.60 13.74 1.60
CA ARG A 67 5.14 14.92 0.89
C ARG A 67 3.64 15.15 1.05
N THR A 68 3.07 14.82 2.19
CA THR A 68 1.62 14.74 2.48
C THR A 68 0.79 15.95 2.09
N HIS A 69 1.41 17.12 1.88
CA HIS A 69 0.74 18.25 1.27
C HIS A 69 0.13 17.96 -0.11
N LEU A 70 0.56 16.87 -0.79
CA LEU A 70 0.00 16.45 -2.08
C LEU A 70 -1.33 15.71 -1.93
N PHE A 71 -1.53 14.98 -0.82
CA PHE A 71 -2.69 14.10 -0.65
C PHE A 71 -3.70 14.55 0.39
N GLY A 72 -3.38 15.57 1.21
CA GLY A 72 -4.22 15.91 2.35
C GLY A 72 -4.34 14.75 3.35
N PHE A 73 -3.29 13.93 3.43
CA PHE A 73 -3.19 12.84 4.38
C PHE A 73 -3.10 13.42 5.79
N ASP A 74 -4.19 13.31 6.54
CA ASP A 74 -4.23 13.85 7.89
C ASP A 74 -3.68 12.83 8.88
N ALA A 75 -2.42 12.99 9.21
CA ALA A 75 -1.75 12.24 10.28
C ALA A 75 -0.90 13.20 11.11
N ASP A 76 -0.83 12.97 12.41
CA ASP A 76 0.19 13.64 13.21
C ASP A 76 1.58 13.14 12.82
N LYS A 77 2.60 13.96 13.08
CA LYS A 77 3.97 13.70 12.63
C LYS A 77 4.56 12.38 13.15
N ARG A 78 4.17 11.94 14.35
CA ARG A 78 4.66 10.70 14.95
C ARG A 78 4.01 9.49 14.28
N SER A 79 2.70 9.54 14.06
CA SER A 79 1.95 8.53 13.33
C SER A 79 2.41 8.41 11.87
N GLU A 80 2.68 9.53 11.20
CA GLU A 80 3.25 9.56 9.85
C GLU A 80 4.58 8.78 9.78
N MET A 81 5.47 8.94 10.77
CA MET A 81 6.74 8.22 10.79
C MET A 81 6.53 6.70 10.82
N ILE A 82 5.63 6.21 11.68
CA ILE A 82 5.32 4.78 11.78
C ILE A 82 4.75 4.26 10.44
N ILE A 83 3.78 4.98 9.86
CA ILE A 83 3.16 4.58 8.59
C ILE A 83 4.21 4.48 7.48
N ARG A 84 5.09 5.44 7.38
CA ARG A 84 6.17 5.46 6.38
C ARG A 84 7.10 4.28 6.55
N GLN A 85 7.47 3.95 7.79
CA GLN A 85 8.31 2.80 8.10
C GLN A 85 7.62 1.49 7.72
N ILE A 86 6.35 1.30 8.11
CA ILE A 86 5.57 0.12 7.76
C ILE A 86 5.51 -0.06 6.24
N ILE A 87 5.19 1.01 5.50
CA ILE A 87 5.08 0.95 4.04
C ILE A 87 6.43 0.70 3.39
N SER A 88 7.52 1.28 3.87
CA SER A 88 8.85 1.06 3.28
C SER A 88 9.39 -0.35 3.51
N LEU A 89 8.94 -1.03 4.57
CA LEU A 89 9.45 -2.34 4.98
C LEU A 89 8.62 -3.53 4.50
N HIS A 90 7.46 -3.32 3.86
CA HIS A 90 6.58 -4.44 3.53
C HIS A 90 7.21 -5.49 2.58
N HIS A 91 8.23 -5.14 1.81
CA HIS A 91 9.05 -6.07 1.05
C HIS A 91 10.33 -6.54 1.76
N GLN A 92 10.48 -6.26 3.05
CA GLN A 92 11.55 -6.76 3.94
C GLN A 92 12.99 -6.52 3.47
N LYS A 93 13.25 -5.50 2.64
CA LYS A 93 14.60 -5.20 2.17
C LYS A 93 15.06 -3.84 2.67
N GLU A 94 15.76 -3.83 3.80
CA GLU A 94 16.61 -2.69 4.11
C GLU A 94 17.78 -2.65 3.10
N LYS A 95 17.84 -1.60 2.31
CA LYS A 95 19.04 -1.23 1.55
C LYS A 95 19.38 0.21 1.86
N GLU A 96 20.68 0.48 1.99
CA GLU A 96 21.19 1.86 2.03
C GLU A 96 20.66 2.64 0.81
N ARG A 97 19.92 3.71 1.08
CA ARG A 97 19.34 4.58 0.06
C ARG A 97 20.46 5.32 -0.66
N LYS A 98 20.63 5.09 -1.94
CA LYS A 98 21.40 5.98 -2.80
C LYS A 98 20.43 7.04 -3.35
N LYS A 99 20.70 8.31 -3.10
CA LYS A 99 19.92 9.45 -3.64
C LYS A 99 19.79 9.46 -5.16
N GLU A 100 20.60 8.69 -5.85
CA GLU A 100 20.68 8.58 -7.30
C GLU A 100 19.60 7.67 -7.91
N ASP A 101 18.86 6.90 -7.08
CA ASP A 101 17.84 5.96 -7.55
C ASP A 101 16.53 6.62 -8.01
N PHE A 102 16.35 7.90 -7.68
CA PHE A 102 15.21 8.69 -8.17
C PHE A 102 15.57 9.38 -9.49
N MET A 103 15.31 8.71 -10.59
CA MET A 103 15.54 9.28 -11.91
C MET A 103 14.77 10.59 -12.10
N PRO A 104 15.41 11.66 -12.65
CA PRO A 104 14.72 12.89 -12.91
C PRO A 104 13.65 12.67 -14.00
N ILE A 105 12.38 12.81 -13.60
CA ILE A 105 11.24 12.74 -14.49
C ILE A 105 10.99 14.15 -15.06
N LYS A 106 10.65 14.24 -16.35
CA LYS A 106 10.26 15.52 -16.97
C LYS A 106 9.12 16.16 -16.17
N SER A 107 9.19 17.46 -15.91
CA SER A 107 8.28 18.19 -15.00
C SER A 107 6.79 18.00 -15.35
N LYS A 108 6.43 18.01 -16.63
CA LYS A 108 5.05 17.77 -17.10
C LYS A 108 4.52 16.37 -16.77
N ILE A 109 5.38 15.36 -16.85
CA ILE A 109 5.03 13.98 -16.52
C ILE A 109 4.78 13.87 -15.01
N VAL A 110 5.63 14.51 -14.19
CA VAL A 110 5.46 14.53 -12.72
C VAL A 110 4.11 15.12 -12.33
N GLU A 111 3.71 16.24 -12.92
CA GLU A 111 2.43 16.88 -12.63
C GLU A 111 1.24 15.98 -12.98
N ARG A 112 1.26 15.35 -14.16
CA ARG A 112 0.20 14.43 -14.58
C ARG A 112 0.09 13.21 -13.65
N TRP A 113 1.22 12.61 -13.30
CA TRP A 113 1.25 11.49 -12.36
C TRP A 113 0.81 11.90 -10.97
N SER A 114 1.15 13.11 -10.50
CA SER A 114 0.62 13.64 -9.24
C SER A 114 -0.90 13.71 -9.23
N ASN A 115 -1.52 14.10 -10.34
CA ASN A 115 -2.99 14.14 -10.46
C ASN A 115 -3.59 12.73 -10.43
N ILE A 116 -2.97 11.76 -11.11
CA ILE A 116 -3.38 10.34 -11.05
C ILE A 116 -3.26 9.81 -9.62
N GLN A 117 -2.15 10.07 -8.96
CA GLN A 117 -1.91 9.65 -7.57
C GLN A 117 -2.96 10.25 -6.62
N LYS A 118 -3.28 11.54 -6.78
CA LYS A 118 -4.36 12.20 -6.01
C LYS A 118 -5.72 11.55 -6.27
N TYR A 119 -6.01 11.22 -7.52
CA TYR A 119 -7.24 10.53 -7.87
C TYR A 119 -7.31 9.16 -7.19
N ILE A 120 -6.26 8.35 -7.29
CA ILE A 120 -6.19 7.03 -6.64
C ILE A 120 -6.36 7.18 -5.12
N TYR A 121 -5.66 8.13 -4.50
CA TYR A 121 -5.77 8.39 -3.06
C TYR A 121 -7.20 8.73 -2.65
N ASN A 122 -7.84 9.66 -3.35
CA ASN A 122 -9.21 10.07 -3.05
C ASN A 122 -10.19 8.91 -3.24
N TYR A 123 -9.99 8.08 -4.26
CA TYR A 123 -10.80 6.91 -4.52
C TYR A 123 -10.64 5.86 -3.41
N ILE A 124 -9.41 5.61 -2.96
CA ILE A 124 -9.15 4.73 -1.81
C ILE A 124 -9.83 5.28 -0.55
N LYS A 125 -9.76 6.59 -0.31
CA LYS A 125 -10.39 7.24 0.84
C LYS A 125 -11.92 7.17 0.79
N GLU A 126 -12.51 7.17 -0.40
CA GLU A 126 -13.96 6.99 -0.59
C GLU A 126 -14.39 5.56 -0.24
N ILE A 127 -13.61 4.54 -0.68
CA ILE A 127 -13.92 3.13 -0.42
C ILE A 127 -13.62 2.73 1.02
N PHE A 128 -12.51 3.20 1.56
CA PHE A 128 -12.03 2.92 2.92
C PHE A 128 -11.92 4.21 3.73
N PRO A 129 -13.05 4.75 4.23
CA PRO A 129 -13.06 6.02 4.93
C PRO A 129 -12.12 6.01 6.14
N CYS A 130 -11.17 6.94 6.13
CA CYS A 130 -10.27 7.20 7.23
C CYS A 130 -10.05 8.71 7.30
N GLU A 131 -10.64 9.36 8.29
CA GLU A 131 -10.55 10.81 8.44
C GLU A 131 -9.14 11.24 8.84
N LYS A 132 -8.58 10.54 9.82
CA LYS A 132 -7.24 10.82 10.36
C LYS A 132 -6.57 9.53 10.80
N ILE A 133 -5.25 9.44 10.60
CA ILE A 133 -4.46 8.40 11.22
C ILE A 133 -3.73 8.98 12.43
N GLU A 134 -4.08 8.47 13.60
CA GLU A 134 -3.51 8.90 14.86
C GLU A 134 -3.36 7.72 15.80
N PHE A 135 -2.11 7.35 16.09
CA PHE A 135 -1.84 6.32 17.07
C PHE A 135 -1.89 6.90 18.49
N PRO A 136 -2.40 6.13 19.47
CA PRO A 136 -2.43 6.58 20.86
C PRO A 136 -1.04 6.87 21.39
N ASN A 137 -0.91 7.83 22.31
CA ASN A 137 0.38 8.22 22.88
C ASN A 137 1.17 7.04 23.48
N ILE A 138 0.49 6.01 24.01
CA ILE A 138 1.16 4.84 24.56
C ILE A 138 2.04 4.12 23.52
N VAL A 139 1.68 4.18 22.23
CA VAL A 139 2.50 3.61 21.14
C VAL A 139 3.86 4.31 21.04
N PHE A 140 3.93 5.57 21.44
CA PHE A 140 5.13 6.38 21.37
C PHE A 140 5.89 6.47 22.70
N ASP A 141 5.17 6.35 23.80
CA ASP A 141 5.71 6.54 25.14
C ASP A 141 6.21 5.22 25.74
N ASP A 142 5.75 4.08 25.23
CA ASP A 142 6.17 2.73 25.62
C ASP A 142 6.78 2.01 24.40
N PRO A 143 8.10 1.78 24.39
CA PRO A 143 8.79 1.13 23.27
C PRO A 143 8.32 -0.29 22.98
N GLU A 144 7.87 -1.04 23.99
CA GLU A 144 7.38 -2.41 23.80
C GLU A 144 6.01 -2.37 23.10
N VAL A 145 5.13 -1.47 23.51
CA VAL A 145 3.82 -1.25 22.86
C VAL A 145 4.02 -0.75 21.44
N GLY A 146 4.92 0.19 21.25
CA GLY A 146 5.27 0.72 19.91
C GLY A 146 5.74 -0.39 18.98
N PHE A 147 6.68 -1.20 19.43
CA PHE A 147 7.21 -2.34 18.67
C PHE A 147 6.11 -3.36 18.30
N VAL A 148 5.23 -3.71 19.24
CA VAL A 148 4.15 -4.67 19.00
C VAL A 148 3.14 -4.11 17.99
N VAL A 149 2.75 -2.84 18.10
CA VAL A 149 1.80 -2.21 17.19
C VAL A 149 2.39 -2.10 15.78
N GLU A 150 3.61 -1.59 15.66
CA GLU A 150 4.28 -1.41 14.37
C GLU A 150 4.47 -2.74 13.63
N ASN A 151 5.03 -3.74 14.30
CA ASN A 151 5.25 -5.07 13.70
C ASN A 151 3.94 -5.82 13.48
N GLY A 152 2.92 -5.61 14.33
CA GLY A 152 1.58 -6.15 14.12
C GLY A 152 0.95 -5.63 12.83
N ILE A 153 0.99 -4.32 12.60
CA ILE A 153 0.46 -3.71 11.38
C ILE A 153 1.28 -4.13 10.16
N LEU A 154 2.61 -4.15 10.26
CA LEU A 154 3.49 -4.62 9.19
C LEU A 154 3.20 -6.08 8.83
N GLY A 155 3.02 -6.95 9.82
CA GLY A 155 2.65 -8.35 9.59
C GLY A 155 1.30 -8.51 8.88
N ILE A 156 0.29 -7.74 9.27
CA ILE A 156 -1.01 -7.71 8.59
C ILE A 156 -0.85 -7.23 7.14
N LEU A 157 -0.08 -6.18 6.91
CA LEU A 157 0.18 -5.67 5.57
C LEU A 157 0.85 -6.72 4.68
N ILE A 158 1.94 -7.34 5.14
CA ILE A 158 2.67 -8.37 4.39
C ILE A 158 1.76 -9.56 4.08
N ALA A 159 1.00 -10.05 5.07
CA ALA A 159 0.07 -11.15 4.87
C ALA A 159 -1.03 -10.79 3.85
N SER A 160 -1.56 -9.57 3.93
CA SER A 160 -2.58 -9.09 2.99
C SER A 160 -2.04 -8.99 1.55
N ASP A 161 -0.82 -8.49 1.39
CA ASP A 161 -0.16 -8.40 0.08
C ASP A 161 0.11 -9.79 -0.51
N TRP A 162 0.61 -10.73 0.29
CA TRP A 162 0.83 -12.10 -0.14
C TRP A 162 -0.45 -12.80 -0.57
N ILE A 163 -1.54 -12.65 0.20
CA ILE A 163 -2.85 -13.21 -0.16
C ILE A 163 -3.34 -12.58 -1.45
N ALA A 164 -3.22 -11.26 -1.58
CA ALA A 164 -3.66 -10.54 -2.78
C ALA A 164 -2.85 -10.91 -4.03
N SER A 165 -1.60 -11.30 -3.87
CA SER A 165 -0.70 -11.70 -4.95
C SER A 165 -0.74 -13.20 -5.25
N ASN A 166 -1.45 -14.00 -4.44
CA ASN A 166 -1.53 -15.44 -4.62
C ASN A 166 -2.63 -15.81 -5.62
N ASN A 167 -2.25 -16.39 -6.75
CA ASN A 167 -3.16 -16.78 -7.82
C ASN A 167 -4.17 -17.85 -7.38
N GLU A 168 -3.80 -18.76 -6.48
CA GLU A 168 -4.71 -19.79 -5.96
C GLU A 168 -5.78 -19.16 -5.06
N ALA A 169 -5.41 -18.14 -4.27
CA ALA A 169 -6.33 -17.41 -3.41
C ALA A 169 -7.25 -16.47 -4.20
N MET A 170 -6.87 -16.07 -5.43
CA MET A 170 -7.53 -14.99 -6.17
C MET A 170 -8.35 -15.45 -7.39
N ASP A 171 -8.42 -16.75 -7.66
CA ASP A 171 -9.22 -17.34 -8.75
C ASP A 171 -9.13 -16.56 -10.09
N ASN A 172 -8.01 -15.88 -10.34
CA ASN A 172 -7.67 -15.12 -11.55
C ASN A 172 -8.71 -14.08 -12.01
N LYS A 173 -9.72 -13.73 -11.19
CA LYS A 173 -10.68 -12.69 -11.51
C LYS A 173 -10.13 -11.30 -11.21
N THR A 174 -10.46 -10.36 -12.06
CA THR A 174 -10.07 -8.95 -11.92
C THR A 174 -11.30 -8.07 -11.67
N ILE A 175 -11.09 -6.81 -11.27
CA ILE A 175 -12.21 -5.87 -11.08
C ILE A 175 -13.08 -5.70 -12.34
N LYS A 176 -12.54 -5.95 -13.54
CA LYS A 176 -13.26 -5.86 -14.82
C LYS A 176 -14.36 -6.92 -14.97
N ASP A 177 -14.29 -7.99 -14.20
CA ASP A 177 -15.26 -9.08 -14.22
C ASP A 177 -16.52 -8.78 -13.36
N PHE A 178 -16.56 -7.61 -12.73
CA PHE A 178 -17.62 -7.18 -11.83
C PHE A 178 -18.25 -5.87 -12.28
N SER A 179 -19.52 -5.65 -11.95
CA SER A 179 -20.25 -4.44 -12.34
C SER A 179 -19.77 -3.19 -11.59
N ASP A 180 -19.27 -3.37 -10.36
CA ASP A 180 -18.77 -2.32 -9.50
C ASP A 180 -17.76 -2.85 -8.47
N VAL A 181 -17.07 -1.91 -7.81
CA VAL A 181 -16.05 -2.23 -6.79
C VAL A 181 -16.64 -2.97 -5.60
N GLY A 182 -17.86 -2.65 -5.18
CA GLY A 182 -18.52 -3.32 -4.05
C GLY A 182 -18.68 -4.82 -4.30
N GLN A 183 -19.18 -5.21 -5.48
CA GLN A 183 -19.28 -6.62 -5.85
C GLN A 183 -17.92 -7.32 -5.92
N TYR A 184 -16.90 -6.64 -6.44
CA TYR A 184 -15.52 -7.15 -6.43
C TYR A 184 -15.01 -7.37 -5.02
N LEU A 185 -15.21 -6.43 -4.09
CA LEU A 185 -14.77 -6.54 -2.71
C LEU A 185 -15.52 -7.66 -1.96
N ASP A 186 -16.83 -7.78 -2.15
CA ASP A 186 -17.63 -8.85 -1.57
C ASP A 186 -17.18 -10.24 -2.04
N TRP A 187 -16.93 -10.37 -3.33
CA TRP A 187 -16.39 -11.60 -3.90
C TRP A 187 -15.00 -11.89 -3.31
N LYS A 188 -14.10 -10.89 -3.29
CA LYS A 188 -12.75 -11.03 -2.79
C LYS A 188 -12.74 -11.43 -1.31
N GLN A 189 -13.60 -10.85 -0.49
CA GLN A 189 -13.77 -11.23 0.91
C GLN A 189 -14.17 -12.71 1.06
N LYS A 190 -15.09 -13.19 0.24
CA LYS A 190 -15.52 -14.61 0.25
C LYS A 190 -14.38 -15.55 -0.13
N VAL A 191 -13.63 -15.22 -1.19
CA VAL A 191 -12.48 -16.02 -1.66
C VAL A 191 -11.37 -16.05 -0.60
N VAL A 192 -11.00 -14.90 -0.05
CA VAL A 192 -9.98 -14.82 1.01
C VAL A 192 -10.43 -15.55 2.26
N THR A 193 -11.71 -15.44 2.65
CA THR A 193 -12.24 -16.17 3.81
C THR A 193 -12.20 -17.68 3.58
N ALA A 194 -12.58 -18.15 2.38
CA ALA A 194 -12.49 -19.55 2.04
C ALA A 194 -11.02 -20.05 2.00
N PHE A 195 -10.11 -19.23 1.49
CA PHE A 195 -8.69 -19.53 1.48
C PHE A 195 -8.11 -19.61 2.89
N LEU A 196 -8.44 -18.66 3.78
CA LEU A 196 -7.91 -18.60 5.13
C LEU A 196 -8.52 -19.64 6.09
N PHE A 197 -9.78 -19.98 5.93
CA PHE A 197 -10.53 -20.83 6.85
C PHE A 197 -11.06 -22.12 6.20
N GLY A 198 -10.81 -22.33 4.91
CA GLY A 198 -11.11 -23.58 4.21
C GLY A 198 -10.16 -24.70 4.62
N GLU A 199 -10.54 -25.94 4.32
CA GLU A 199 -9.75 -27.14 4.63
C GLU A 199 -8.35 -27.17 4.01
N ASN A 200 -8.06 -26.26 3.08
CA ASN A 200 -6.79 -26.15 2.34
C ASN A 200 -5.73 -25.26 3.00
N LEU A 201 -5.97 -24.68 4.18
CA LEU A 201 -4.92 -24.08 5.01
C LEU A 201 -4.03 -25.14 5.63
N THR A 202 -3.53 -26.01 4.76
CA THR A 202 -2.46 -26.93 5.15
C THR A 202 -1.15 -26.14 5.24
N ARG A 203 -0.21 -26.66 6.05
CA ARG A 203 1.16 -26.11 6.23
C ARG A 203 1.90 -25.73 4.94
N SER A 204 1.40 -26.13 3.77
CA SER A 204 1.95 -25.82 2.48
C SER A 204 1.71 -24.37 2.03
N ALA A 205 0.72 -23.66 2.56
CA ALA A 205 0.47 -22.27 2.22
C ALA A 205 1.50 -21.29 2.84
N PHE A 206 2.14 -21.69 3.96
CA PHE A 206 3.18 -20.91 4.63
C PHE A 206 4.36 -21.81 5.03
N PRO A 207 5.15 -22.32 4.04
CA PRO A 207 6.19 -23.30 4.31
C PRO A 207 7.33 -22.76 5.20
N ASP A 208 7.51 -21.46 5.27
CA ASP A 208 8.66 -20.80 5.92
C ASP A 208 8.34 -20.13 7.26
N VAL A 209 7.12 -20.26 7.77
CA VAL A 209 6.77 -19.79 9.12
C VAL A 209 7.10 -20.91 10.11
N ARG A 210 8.33 -20.92 10.61
CA ARG A 210 8.82 -21.70 11.75
C ARG A 210 9.11 -20.81 12.94
#